data_e42f6bdafb5acfe16e71f4f090c862b1
#
_entry.id   e42f6bdafb5acfe16e71f4f090c862b1
#
_cell.length_a   1.000
_cell.length_b   1.000
_cell.length_c   1.000
_cell.angle_alpha   90.00
_cell.angle_beta   90.00
_cell.angle_gamma   90.00
#
_symmetry.space_group_name_H-M   'P 1'
#
loop_
_entity.id
_entity.type
_entity.pdbx_description
1 polymer ?
#
loop_
_entity_poly.entity_id
_entity_poly.type
_entity_poly.pdbx_seq_one_letter_code
_entity_poly.pdbx_strand_id
1 'polypeptide(L)'
;MKLHIHGVHVPNRKNTAELAALRLPIPETVEIPMSMHIGAPAIPVVTPGESVRVGQLIGKAGGFVSAPVYASVSGTVKKIGQQVGSGGRLMQTVVIAADGKQEPDPDLKPPKLDTMQDFLDAVRESGMVGLGGAGFPTVVKLTVKNLEQVKAVIINGAECEPYITSDTRTMLDRSEELMEGARLVQHFLQVRRVIFAIEDNKPRCIQLYRKLTKDEDGMEVCALKSLYPQGGEKVLIYNTIGEIVPEGKLPLDVGAIVLNCTTLANIARYCKTGMPLVEKCITVDGSAVAKPKNVIVPIGMKLADVFEQSGGFCAEPKKVLYGGPMMGIAVPDLDQPVLKNTNAVLAMTEADAVLPEPTACIRCGRCIRHCPLRLMPSHIVAAYEAGNMERLAELKVNLCMECGCCSFGCPAHRPLVQTNKLAKAKLAAWRKAQSEKLDAKKEAVK
;
A
#
# COMPACT_ATOMS: atom_id res chain seq x y z
N MET A 1 -19.83 -18.17 17.84
CA MET A 1 -19.00 -19.00 16.95
C MET A 1 -18.26 -18.05 16.00
N LYS A 2 -16.94 -17.86 16.17
CA LYS A 2 -16.15 -17.03 15.24
C LYS A 2 -16.20 -17.69 13.86
N LEU A 3 -16.72 -16.99 12.85
CA LEU A 3 -16.70 -17.45 11.47
C LEU A 3 -15.23 -17.66 11.04
N HIS A 4 -14.92 -18.82 10.48
CA HIS A 4 -13.59 -19.08 9.95
C HIS A 4 -13.39 -18.23 8.68
N ILE A 5 -12.44 -17.29 8.68
CA ILE A 5 -12.10 -16.59 7.45
C ILE A 5 -11.33 -17.55 6.54
N HIS A 6 -11.79 -17.59 5.29
CA HIS A 6 -11.13 -18.33 4.23
C HIS A 6 -9.87 -17.59 3.77
N GLY A 7 -8.94 -18.31 3.21
CA GLY A 7 -7.67 -17.80 2.70
C GLY A 7 -6.81 -18.93 2.17
N VAL A 8 -5.52 -18.66 1.97
CA VAL A 8 -4.55 -19.65 1.50
C VAL A 8 -3.27 -19.57 2.32
N HIS A 9 -2.64 -20.72 2.54
CA HIS A 9 -1.28 -20.77 3.04
C HIS A 9 -0.33 -20.56 1.87
N VAL A 10 0.40 -19.45 1.89
CA VAL A 10 1.43 -19.13 0.89
C VAL A 10 2.81 -19.43 1.47
N PRO A 11 3.82 -19.83 0.65
CA PRO A 11 5.19 -19.97 1.11
C PRO A 11 5.68 -18.66 1.74
N ASN A 12 6.22 -18.70 2.92
CA ASN A 12 6.57 -17.49 3.70
C ASN A 12 7.68 -16.67 3.03
N ARG A 13 8.77 -17.30 2.63
CA ARG A 13 9.93 -16.71 1.92
C ARG A 13 10.42 -15.36 2.50
N LYS A 14 10.40 -15.21 3.82
CA LYS A 14 10.82 -13.99 4.53
C LYS A 14 12.35 -13.94 4.70
N ASN A 15 13.09 -14.04 3.59
CA ASN A 15 14.55 -14.23 3.58
C ASN A 15 15.29 -13.09 4.28
N THR A 16 14.74 -11.89 4.30
CA THR A 16 15.36 -10.67 4.78
C THR A 16 14.83 -10.20 6.15
N ALA A 17 13.98 -10.99 6.81
CA ALA A 17 13.31 -10.57 8.06
C ALA A 17 14.30 -10.23 9.19
N GLU A 18 15.42 -10.97 9.29
CA GLU A 18 16.43 -10.79 10.31
C GLU A 18 17.54 -9.80 9.92
N LEU A 19 17.53 -9.29 8.68
CA LEU A 19 18.54 -8.38 8.16
C LEU A 19 18.10 -6.92 8.38
N ALA A 20 18.90 -6.14 9.09
CA ALA A 20 18.67 -4.70 9.24
C ALA A 20 18.63 -4.01 7.88
N ALA A 21 17.81 -2.97 7.77
CA ALA A 21 17.72 -2.21 6.54
C ALA A 21 19.00 -1.37 6.30
N LEU A 22 19.51 -1.41 5.07
CA LEU A 22 20.70 -0.69 4.66
C LEU A 22 20.31 0.54 3.84
N ARG A 23 20.92 1.70 4.11
CA ARG A 23 20.74 2.90 3.28
C ARG A 23 21.57 2.76 2.01
N LEU A 24 20.94 2.87 0.85
CA LEU A 24 21.65 2.90 -0.43
C LEU A 24 22.25 4.29 -0.68
N PRO A 25 23.35 4.39 -1.46
CA PRO A 25 23.85 5.65 -1.96
C PRO A 25 22.81 6.45 -2.72
N ILE A 26 22.93 7.76 -2.73
CA ILE A 26 22.04 8.64 -3.49
C ILE A 26 22.33 8.48 -4.99
N PRO A 27 21.30 8.24 -5.83
CA PRO A 27 21.49 8.12 -7.28
C PRO A 27 21.79 9.49 -7.91
N GLU A 28 22.37 9.51 -9.11
CA GLU A 28 22.61 10.75 -9.87
C GLU A 28 21.31 11.49 -10.19
N THR A 29 20.22 10.77 -10.39
CA THR A 29 18.90 11.34 -10.70
C THR A 29 17.80 10.61 -10.00
N VAL A 30 16.75 11.35 -9.63
CA VAL A 30 15.46 10.77 -9.22
C VAL A 30 14.36 11.26 -10.14
N GLU A 31 13.38 10.41 -10.41
CA GLU A 31 12.17 10.75 -11.14
C GLU A 31 10.95 10.56 -10.24
N ILE A 32 10.35 11.65 -9.79
CA ILE A 32 9.31 11.65 -8.75
C ILE A 32 7.94 11.84 -9.41
N PRO A 33 7.09 10.81 -9.45
CA PRO A 33 5.74 10.93 -10.02
C PRO A 33 4.82 11.78 -9.15
N MET A 34 3.97 12.56 -9.81
CA MET A 34 2.93 13.35 -9.14
C MET A 34 1.70 12.50 -8.76
N SER A 35 1.59 11.27 -9.25
CA SER A 35 0.50 10.34 -8.98
C SER A 35 1.02 9.08 -8.28
N MET A 36 1.28 9.16 -6.98
CA MET A 36 1.75 8.05 -6.13
C MET A 36 0.70 7.63 -5.08
N HIS A 37 -0.58 8.00 -5.31
CA HIS A 37 -1.68 7.78 -4.36
C HIS A 37 -3.02 7.69 -5.09
N ILE A 38 -4.03 7.21 -4.40
CA ILE A 38 -5.42 7.22 -4.88
C ILE A 38 -5.97 8.65 -4.81
N GLY A 39 -6.70 9.07 -5.84
CA GLY A 39 -7.32 10.39 -5.94
C GLY A 39 -6.67 11.27 -7.00
N ALA A 40 -6.79 12.60 -6.86
CA ALA A 40 -6.26 13.56 -7.80
C ALA A 40 -4.72 13.60 -7.72
N PRO A 41 -3.99 13.57 -8.85
CA PRO A 41 -2.54 13.76 -8.87
C PRO A 41 -2.12 15.07 -8.18
N ALA A 42 -0.92 15.09 -7.60
CA ALA A 42 -0.30 16.33 -7.18
C ALA A 42 0.01 17.22 -8.40
N ILE A 43 0.03 18.53 -8.18
CA ILE A 43 0.31 19.54 -9.22
C ILE A 43 1.71 20.08 -8.98
N PRO A 44 2.66 19.95 -9.92
CA PRO A 44 4.00 20.49 -9.78
C PRO A 44 3.99 21.97 -9.44
N VAL A 45 4.89 22.39 -8.55
CA VAL A 45 5.07 23.80 -8.13
C VAL A 45 6.50 24.30 -8.36
N VAL A 46 7.33 23.49 -9.02
CA VAL A 46 8.72 23.83 -9.39
C VAL A 46 8.87 23.88 -10.90
N THR A 47 9.94 24.52 -11.37
CA THR A 47 10.24 24.70 -12.79
C THR A 47 11.62 24.13 -13.15
N PRO A 48 11.87 23.72 -14.41
CA PRO A 48 13.18 23.31 -14.86
C PRO A 48 14.25 24.41 -14.61
N GLY A 49 15.42 23.99 -14.11
CA GLY A 49 16.53 24.88 -13.70
C GLY A 49 16.47 25.32 -12.22
N GLU A 50 15.36 25.13 -11.54
CA GLU A 50 15.21 25.46 -10.12
C GLU A 50 16.04 24.53 -9.24
N SER A 51 16.73 25.09 -8.24
CA SER A 51 17.42 24.32 -7.21
C SER A 51 16.43 23.94 -6.12
N VAL A 52 16.46 22.68 -5.70
CA VAL A 52 15.59 22.14 -4.65
C VAL A 52 16.40 21.46 -3.55
N ARG A 53 15.84 21.41 -2.34
CA ARG A 53 16.41 20.78 -1.16
C ARG A 53 15.57 19.60 -0.70
N VAL A 54 16.16 18.69 0.09
CA VAL A 54 15.46 17.54 0.63
C VAL A 54 14.30 17.98 1.52
N GLY A 55 13.10 17.50 1.23
CA GLY A 55 11.90 17.89 1.97
C GLY A 55 11.19 19.13 1.44
N GLN A 56 11.75 19.83 0.45
CA GLN A 56 11.09 20.95 -0.22
C GLN A 56 9.85 20.47 -1.00
N LEU A 57 8.75 21.21 -0.93
CA LEU A 57 7.53 20.92 -1.69
C LEU A 57 7.77 21.07 -3.19
N ILE A 58 7.58 20.01 -3.96
CA ILE A 58 7.67 20.00 -5.43
C ILE A 58 6.34 19.77 -6.14
N GLY A 59 5.33 19.29 -5.40
CA GLY A 59 3.99 19.06 -5.91
C GLY A 59 2.95 19.28 -4.81
N LYS A 60 2.04 20.25 -5.01
CA LYS A 60 0.92 20.49 -4.10
C LYS A 60 -0.21 19.49 -4.34
N ALA A 61 -0.98 19.16 -3.31
CA ALA A 61 -2.14 18.28 -3.43
C ALA A 61 -3.14 18.83 -4.45
N GLY A 62 -3.61 17.98 -5.38
CA GLY A 62 -4.53 18.35 -6.47
C GLY A 62 -6.01 18.35 -6.10
N GLY A 63 -6.36 17.98 -4.85
CA GLY A 63 -7.75 17.93 -4.37
C GLY A 63 -7.86 17.40 -2.95
N PHE A 64 -9.10 17.18 -2.48
CA PHE A 64 -9.35 16.67 -1.13
C PHE A 64 -8.75 15.27 -0.92
N VAL A 65 -8.97 14.36 -1.88
CA VAL A 65 -8.31 13.04 -1.90
C VAL A 65 -7.06 13.19 -2.75
N SER A 66 -5.98 13.62 -2.14
CA SER A 66 -4.66 13.84 -2.73
C SER A 66 -3.62 13.98 -1.61
N ALA A 67 -2.34 13.97 -1.96
CA ALA A 67 -1.25 14.20 -1.02
C ALA A 67 -0.12 15.01 -1.68
N PRO A 68 0.53 15.92 -0.97
CA PRO A 68 1.67 16.68 -1.48
C PRO A 68 2.86 15.76 -1.75
N VAL A 69 3.75 16.19 -2.62
CA VAL A 69 4.97 15.49 -3.04
C VAL A 69 6.18 16.38 -2.78
N TYR A 70 7.25 15.81 -2.25
CA TYR A 70 8.43 16.50 -1.81
C TYR A 70 9.69 16.00 -2.53
N ALA A 71 10.69 16.85 -2.64
CA ALA A 71 12.00 16.48 -3.17
C ALA A 71 12.68 15.49 -2.23
N SER A 72 13.06 14.33 -2.75
CA SER A 72 13.74 13.27 -2.00
C SER A 72 15.26 13.42 -1.99
N VAL A 73 15.79 14.31 -2.82
CA VAL A 73 17.20 14.66 -2.93
C VAL A 73 17.34 16.17 -3.06
N SER A 74 18.51 16.71 -2.65
CA SER A 74 18.92 18.07 -3.03
C SER A 74 19.53 18.06 -4.44
N GLY A 75 19.35 19.14 -5.19
CA GLY A 75 19.87 19.24 -6.54
C GLY A 75 19.10 20.21 -7.43
N THR A 76 19.08 19.96 -8.74
CA THR A 76 18.45 20.84 -9.72
C THR A 76 17.34 20.10 -10.50
N VAL A 77 16.19 20.71 -10.63
CA VAL A 77 15.09 20.20 -11.45
C VAL A 77 15.53 20.22 -12.92
N LYS A 78 15.65 19.06 -13.55
CA LYS A 78 16.06 18.93 -14.96
C LYS A 78 14.90 19.17 -15.90
N LYS A 79 13.77 18.56 -15.63
CA LYS A 79 12.55 18.64 -16.44
C LYS A 79 11.30 18.24 -15.65
N ILE A 80 10.16 18.72 -16.11
CA ILE A 80 8.87 18.14 -15.79
C ILE A 80 8.51 17.24 -16.97
N GLY A 81 8.48 15.93 -16.72
CA GLY A 81 8.31 14.89 -17.73
C GLY A 81 6.98 14.17 -17.63
N GLN A 82 6.86 13.13 -18.41
CA GLN A 82 5.77 12.16 -18.35
C GLN A 82 6.36 10.76 -18.45
N GLN A 83 5.84 9.82 -17.65
CA GLN A 83 6.21 8.41 -17.68
C GLN A 83 4.96 7.54 -17.65
N VAL A 84 5.00 6.41 -18.36
CA VAL A 84 3.95 5.39 -18.25
C VAL A 84 4.19 4.59 -16.97
N GLY A 85 3.27 4.69 -16.02
CA GLY A 85 3.35 3.91 -14.79
C GLY A 85 2.98 2.43 -15.00
N SER A 86 3.24 1.62 -14.01
CA SER A 86 2.96 0.17 -14.00
C SER A 86 1.47 -0.19 -14.28
N GLY A 87 0.56 0.77 -14.09
CA GLY A 87 -0.86 0.62 -14.45
C GLY A 87 -1.21 1.04 -15.89
N GLY A 88 -0.22 1.31 -16.75
CA GLY A 88 -0.42 1.72 -18.14
C GLY A 88 -0.92 3.16 -18.32
N ARG A 89 -0.94 3.98 -17.25
CA ARG A 89 -1.36 5.38 -17.32
C ARG A 89 -0.16 6.31 -17.38
N LEU A 90 -0.27 7.36 -18.20
CA LEU A 90 0.70 8.46 -18.19
C LEU A 90 0.61 9.21 -16.86
N MET A 91 1.75 9.43 -16.24
CA MET A 91 1.92 10.18 -15.00
C MET A 91 2.89 11.32 -15.26
N GLN A 92 2.55 12.53 -14.79
CA GLN A 92 3.48 13.64 -14.76
C GLN A 92 4.56 13.38 -13.71
N THR A 93 5.81 13.69 -14.02
CA THR A 93 6.97 13.47 -13.15
C THR A 93 7.82 14.72 -13.03
N VAL A 94 8.50 14.87 -11.90
CA VAL A 94 9.57 15.85 -11.69
C VAL A 94 10.90 15.10 -11.64
N VAL A 95 11.81 15.42 -12.56
CA VAL A 95 13.14 14.82 -12.63
C VAL A 95 14.15 15.78 -11.99
N ILE A 96 14.87 15.30 -10.97
CA ILE A 96 15.88 16.06 -10.24
C ILE A 96 17.24 15.40 -10.43
N ALA A 97 18.23 16.18 -10.89
CA ALA A 97 19.64 15.77 -10.81
C ALA A 97 20.15 16.04 -9.41
N ALA A 98 20.54 15.00 -8.69
CA ALA A 98 21.06 15.11 -7.35
C ALA A 98 22.45 15.76 -7.34
N ASP A 99 22.72 16.58 -6.33
CA ASP A 99 24.02 17.19 -6.11
C ASP A 99 24.91 16.39 -5.14
N GLY A 100 24.39 15.30 -4.61
CA GLY A 100 25.05 14.41 -3.65
C GLY A 100 25.16 14.95 -2.22
N LYS A 101 24.74 16.19 -1.96
CA LYS A 101 24.91 16.85 -0.65
C LYS A 101 23.82 16.48 0.34
N GLN A 102 22.60 16.18 -0.15
CA GLN A 102 21.41 15.88 0.67
C GLN A 102 21.10 16.99 1.69
N GLU A 103 21.24 18.25 1.26
CA GLU A 103 20.92 19.40 2.08
C GLU A 103 19.42 19.46 2.37
N PRO A 104 18.99 19.46 3.64
CA PRO A 104 17.57 19.59 3.97
C PRO A 104 17.06 21.01 3.69
N ASP A 105 15.79 21.14 3.43
CA ASP A 105 15.12 22.43 3.33
C ASP A 105 15.24 23.16 4.69
N PRO A 106 15.78 24.40 4.72
CA PRO A 106 15.99 25.16 5.97
C PRO A 106 14.66 25.55 6.66
N ASP A 107 13.55 25.52 5.94
CA ASP A 107 12.24 25.87 6.49
C ASP A 107 11.57 24.68 7.22
N LEU A 108 12.17 23.48 7.17
CA LEU A 108 11.68 22.30 7.88
C LEU A 108 11.74 22.50 9.38
N LYS A 109 10.60 22.36 10.03
CA LYS A 109 10.46 22.42 11.48
C LYS A 109 9.32 21.52 11.95
N PRO A 110 9.39 21.00 13.18
CA PRO A 110 8.29 20.25 13.76
C PRO A 110 6.99 21.06 13.71
N PRO A 111 5.85 20.45 13.31
CA PRO A 111 4.57 21.11 13.33
C PRO A 111 4.12 21.39 14.78
N LYS A 112 3.33 22.43 14.95
CA LYS A 112 2.60 22.65 16.20
C LYS A 112 1.47 21.62 16.30
N LEU A 113 1.25 21.04 17.50
CA LEU A 113 0.29 19.96 17.73
C LEU A 113 -0.54 20.25 18.99
N ASP A 114 -1.27 21.36 18.99
CA ASP A 114 -2.10 21.74 20.14
C ASP A 114 -3.53 21.18 20.01
N THR A 115 -4.02 21.00 18.80
CA THR A 115 -5.39 20.61 18.50
C THR A 115 -5.46 19.42 17.54
N MET A 116 -6.63 18.77 17.49
CA MET A 116 -6.92 17.75 16.47
C MET A 116 -6.73 18.27 15.04
N GLN A 117 -7.08 19.53 14.78
CA GLN A 117 -6.91 20.13 13.47
C GLN A 117 -5.43 20.30 13.12
N ASP A 118 -4.61 20.75 14.07
CA ASP A 118 -3.15 20.85 13.89
C ASP A 118 -2.54 19.47 13.54
N PHE A 119 -2.99 18.42 14.21
CA PHE A 119 -2.55 17.06 13.91
C PHE A 119 -2.97 16.60 12.51
N LEU A 120 -4.22 16.87 12.11
CA LEU A 120 -4.69 16.52 10.75
C LEU A 120 -3.94 17.31 9.67
N ASP A 121 -3.62 18.58 9.92
CA ASP A 121 -2.85 19.39 9.00
C ASP A 121 -1.40 18.92 8.93
N ALA A 122 -0.79 18.55 10.06
CA ALA A 122 0.52 17.91 10.09
C ALA A 122 0.54 16.59 9.28
N VAL A 123 -0.47 15.74 9.45
CA VAL A 123 -0.57 14.49 8.65
C VAL A 123 -0.76 14.79 7.16
N ARG A 124 -1.49 15.84 6.79
CA ARG A 124 -1.64 16.27 5.39
C ARG A 124 -0.32 16.75 4.83
N GLU A 125 0.35 17.66 5.51
CA GLU A 125 1.61 18.25 5.10
C GLU A 125 2.78 17.26 5.10
N SER A 126 2.72 16.21 5.90
CA SER A 126 3.71 15.13 5.86
C SER A 126 3.79 14.39 4.52
N GLY A 127 2.77 14.54 3.65
CA GLY A 127 2.65 13.80 2.40
C GLY A 127 2.35 12.31 2.59
N MET A 128 1.90 11.89 3.77
CA MET A 128 1.65 10.49 4.11
C MET A 128 0.45 9.92 3.39
N VAL A 129 0.67 8.73 2.86
CA VAL A 129 -0.36 7.87 2.27
C VAL A 129 -0.27 6.48 2.90
N GLY A 130 -1.21 5.59 2.59
CA GLY A 130 -1.14 4.21 3.04
C GLY A 130 0.08 3.49 2.45
N LEU A 131 1.14 3.34 3.22
CA LEU A 131 2.44 2.81 2.78
C LEU A 131 2.47 1.28 2.63
N GLY A 132 1.42 0.58 3.06
CA GLY A 132 1.27 -0.87 2.94
C GLY A 132 0.72 -1.36 1.59
N GLY A 133 0.56 -0.49 0.58
CA GLY A 133 0.17 -0.90 -0.77
C GLY A 133 -0.82 0.02 -1.49
N ALA A 134 -2.01 0.27 -0.94
CA ALA A 134 -3.09 0.97 -1.66
C ALA A 134 -2.83 2.48 -1.91
N GLY A 135 -1.96 3.12 -1.14
CA GLY A 135 -1.63 4.52 -1.34
C GLY A 135 -2.78 5.50 -1.08
N PHE A 136 -3.74 5.18 -0.23
CA PHE A 136 -4.82 6.11 0.11
C PHE A 136 -4.30 7.22 1.05
N PRO A 137 -4.63 8.51 0.80
CA PRO A 137 -4.15 9.61 1.63
C PRO A 137 -4.54 9.45 3.10
N THR A 138 -3.56 9.43 4.00
CA THR A 138 -3.77 9.07 5.41
C THR A 138 -4.65 10.06 6.15
N VAL A 139 -4.51 11.35 5.86
CA VAL A 139 -5.34 12.40 6.47
C VAL A 139 -6.84 12.17 6.22
N VAL A 140 -7.21 11.67 5.04
CA VAL A 140 -8.63 11.39 4.73
C VAL A 140 -9.19 10.26 5.60
N LYS A 141 -8.37 9.25 5.92
CA LYS A 141 -8.76 8.19 6.87
C LYS A 141 -8.94 8.71 8.30
N LEU A 142 -8.14 9.70 8.69
CA LEU A 142 -8.16 10.28 10.04
C LEU A 142 -9.18 11.42 10.21
N THR A 143 -9.70 12.00 9.11
CA THR A 143 -10.75 13.02 9.14
C THR A 143 -12.09 12.36 9.45
N VAL A 144 -12.37 12.19 10.73
CA VAL A 144 -13.59 11.53 11.26
C VAL A 144 -14.56 12.58 11.75
N LYS A 145 -15.80 12.54 11.25
CA LYS A 145 -16.87 13.49 11.67
C LYS A 145 -17.39 13.23 13.07
N ASN A 146 -17.44 11.98 13.49
CA ASN A 146 -17.91 11.57 14.82
C ASN A 146 -16.92 10.59 15.44
N LEU A 147 -16.07 11.09 16.34
CA LEU A 147 -15.02 10.31 17.01
C LEU A 147 -15.61 9.24 17.95
N GLU A 148 -16.78 9.45 18.52
CA GLU A 148 -17.43 8.49 19.42
C GLU A 148 -17.78 7.17 18.72
N GLN A 149 -17.90 7.18 17.40
CA GLN A 149 -18.14 5.96 16.60
C GLN A 149 -16.89 5.09 16.46
N VAL A 150 -15.70 5.62 16.75
CA VAL A 150 -14.44 4.88 16.58
C VAL A 150 -14.23 3.93 17.75
N LYS A 151 -14.43 2.64 17.51
CA LYS A 151 -14.24 1.57 18.51
C LYS A 151 -12.75 1.22 18.68
N ALA A 152 -11.98 1.23 17.59
CA ALA A 152 -10.57 0.88 17.63
C ALA A 152 -9.79 1.47 16.44
N VAL A 153 -8.53 1.79 16.71
CA VAL A 153 -7.49 1.95 15.69
C VAL A 153 -6.71 0.65 15.58
N ILE A 154 -6.60 0.09 14.39
CA ILE A 154 -5.90 -1.16 14.11
C ILE A 154 -4.63 -0.84 13.35
N ILE A 155 -3.49 -1.09 13.98
CA ILE A 155 -2.17 -0.94 13.37
C ILE A 155 -1.86 -2.23 12.62
N ASN A 156 -1.85 -2.13 11.30
CA ASN A 156 -1.60 -3.27 10.42
C ASN A 156 -0.09 -3.55 10.32
N GLY A 157 0.38 -4.54 11.06
CA GLY A 157 1.70 -5.14 11.00
C GLY A 157 1.67 -6.59 10.46
N ALA A 158 0.61 -6.98 9.76
CA ALA A 158 0.46 -8.34 9.25
C ALA A 158 1.54 -8.69 8.21
N GLU A 159 1.72 -7.85 7.18
CA GLU A 159 2.71 -8.08 6.11
C GLU A 159 2.65 -9.52 5.55
N CYS A 160 1.47 -9.90 5.04
CA CYS A 160 1.14 -11.28 4.67
C CYS A 160 1.66 -11.74 3.30
N GLU A 161 2.17 -10.82 2.45
CA GLU A 161 2.76 -11.16 1.16
C GLU A 161 4.07 -11.93 1.32
N PRO A 162 4.34 -12.99 0.53
CA PRO A 162 5.64 -13.64 0.50
C PRO A 162 6.78 -12.65 0.19
N TYR A 163 7.97 -12.95 0.66
CA TYR A 163 9.20 -12.17 0.52
C TYR A 163 9.26 -10.87 1.32
N ILE A 164 8.17 -10.09 1.39
CA ILE A 164 8.18 -8.73 1.94
C ILE A 164 8.45 -8.74 3.44
N THR A 165 9.40 -7.90 3.89
CA THR A 165 9.81 -7.75 5.29
C THR A 165 10.05 -6.31 5.71
N SER A 166 9.73 -5.33 4.86
CA SER A 166 9.93 -3.91 5.12
C SER A 166 9.13 -3.39 6.33
N ASP A 167 7.89 -3.86 6.52
CA ASP A 167 7.09 -3.53 7.70
C ASP A 167 7.62 -4.24 8.96
N THR A 168 8.11 -5.50 8.83
CA THR A 168 8.81 -6.20 9.91
C THR A 168 10.03 -5.41 10.37
N ARG A 169 10.83 -4.87 9.45
CA ARG A 169 11.97 -4.02 9.80
C ARG A 169 11.55 -2.71 10.44
N THR A 170 10.50 -2.06 9.93
CA THR A 170 9.95 -0.87 10.58
C THR A 170 9.54 -1.17 12.02
N MET A 171 8.83 -2.27 12.26
CA MET A 171 8.42 -2.67 13.61
C MET A 171 9.61 -2.95 14.54
N LEU A 172 10.71 -3.49 14.05
CA LEU A 172 11.89 -3.80 14.85
C LEU A 172 12.85 -2.62 14.99
N ASP A 173 13.15 -1.92 13.88
CA ASP A 173 14.20 -0.90 13.84
C ASP A 173 13.68 0.49 14.25
N ARG A 174 12.36 0.74 14.16
CA ARG A 174 11.71 2.02 14.43
C ARG A 174 10.54 1.87 15.42
N SER A 175 10.70 0.97 16.37
CA SER A 175 9.64 0.65 17.35
C SER A 175 9.23 1.86 18.20
N GLU A 176 10.17 2.72 18.59
CA GLU A 176 9.89 3.94 19.35
C GLU A 176 9.03 4.94 18.54
N GLU A 177 9.38 5.16 17.26
CA GLU A 177 8.59 6.03 16.38
C GLU A 177 7.19 5.45 16.14
N LEU A 178 7.07 4.12 16.00
CA LEU A 178 5.78 3.49 15.81
C LEU A 178 4.90 3.60 17.07
N MET A 179 5.48 3.43 18.26
CA MET A 179 4.76 3.63 19.52
C MET A 179 4.32 5.09 19.67
N GLU A 180 5.20 6.05 19.36
CA GLU A 180 4.85 7.47 19.38
C GLU A 180 3.72 7.79 18.40
N GLY A 181 3.76 7.27 17.19
CA GLY A 181 2.67 7.40 16.22
C GLY A 181 1.34 6.83 16.74
N ALA A 182 1.41 5.71 17.47
CA ALA A 182 0.23 5.12 18.11
C ALA A 182 -0.34 6.03 19.20
N ARG A 183 0.51 6.63 20.05
CA ARG A 183 0.11 7.59 21.09
C ARG A 183 -0.51 8.85 20.47
N LEU A 184 0.11 9.43 19.43
CA LEU A 184 -0.43 10.59 18.72
C LEU A 184 -1.84 10.32 18.19
N VAL A 185 -2.04 9.20 17.50
CA VAL A 185 -3.35 8.84 16.96
C VAL A 185 -4.35 8.56 18.08
N GLN A 186 -3.96 7.87 19.16
CA GLN A 186 -4.81 7.62 20.32
C GLN A 186 -5.25 8.92 20.97
N HIS A 187 -4.31 9.83 21.20
CA HIS A 187 -4.55 11.12 21.85
C HIS A 187 -5.49 12.01 21.01
N PHE A 188 -5.12 12.30 19.76
CA PHE A 188 -5.88 13.24 18.93
C PHE A 188 -7.22 12.71 18.45
N LEU A 189 -7.35 11.40 18.21
CA LEU A 189 -8.64 10.77 17.88
C LEU A 189 -9.46 10.39 19.13
N GLN A 190 -8.91 10.56 20.34
CA GLN A 190 -9.54 10.21 21.62
C GLN A 190 -10.07 8.75 21.63
N VAL A 191 -9.36 7.84 20.97
CA VAL A 191 -9.77 6.45 20.89
C VAL A 191 -9.27 5.66 22.08
N ARG A 192 -10.17 4.84 22.65
CA ARG A 192 -9.84 4.02 23.84
C ARG A 192 -9.01 2.80 23.52
N ARG A 193 -8.99 2.34 22.25
CA ARG A 193 -8.39 1.05 21.91
C ARG A 193 -7.51 1.15 20.66
N VAL A 194 -6.24 0.79 20.81
CA VAL A 194 -5.24 0.68 19.72
C VAL A 194 -4.72 -0.73 19.69
N ILE A 195 -4.83 -1.40 18.53
CA ILE A 195 -4.52 -2.82 18.38
C ILE A 195 -3.35 -2.97 17.40
N PHE A 196 -2.21 -3.45 17.88
CA PHE A 196 -1.10 -3.88 17.02
C PHE A 196 -1.40 -5.29 16.49
N ALA A 197 -1.82 -5.38 15.24
CA ALA A 197 -2.24 -6.61 14.59
C ALA A 197 -1.05 -7.21 13.80
N ILE A 198 -0.43 -8.25 14.37
CA ILE A 198 0.85 -8.81 13.89
C ILE A 198 0.67 -10.32 13.66
N GLU A 199 1.13 -10.84 12.51
CA GLU A 199 1.09 -12.28 12.23
C GLU A 199 2.06 -13.08 13.11
N ASP A 200 1.67 -14.31 13.45
CA ASP A 200 2.42 -15.23 14.33
C ASP A 200 3.77 -15.71 13.76
N ASN A 201 4.01 -15.50 12.47
CA ASN A 201 5.32 -15.68 11.84
C ASN A 201 6.34 -14.57 12.18
N LYS A 202 5.97 -13.60 13.02
CA LYS A 202 6.83 -12.49 13.49
C LYS A 202 6.95 -12.50 15.03
N PRO A 203 7.45 -13.57 15.64
CA PRO A 203 7.46 -13.72 17.10
C PRO A 203 8.25 -12.61 17.81
N ARG A 204 9.36 -12.13 17.22
CA ARG A 204 10.15 -11.02 17.78
C ARG A 204 9.36 -9.72 17.84
N CYS A 205 8.62 -9.39 16.79
CA CYS A 205 7.74 -8.21 16.80
C CYS A 205 6.65 -8.37 17.88
N ILE A 206 5.98 -9.51 17.95
CA ILE A 206 4.94 -9.77 18.96
C ILE A 206 5.50 -9.59 20.37
N GLN A 207 6.66 -10.18 20.68
CA GLN A 207 7.30 -10.06 22.00
C GLN A 207 7.67 -8.61 22.32
N LEU A 208 8.27 -7.90 21.35
CA LEU A 208 8.65 -6.50 21.49
C LEU A 208 7.42 -5.63 21.81
N TYR A 209 6.37 -5.71 20.99
CA TYR A 209 5.18 -4.87 21.18
C TYR A 209 4.38 -5.24 22.42
N ARG A 210 4.32 -6.51 22.82
CA ARG A 210 3.75 -6.90 24.13
C ARG A 210 4.49 -6.26 25.32
N LYS A 211 5.81 -6.11 25.20
CA LYS A 211 6.60 -5.39 26.21
C LYS A 211 6.35 -3.90 26.18
N LEU A 212 6.31 -3.28 24.99
CA LEU A 212 6.13 -1.85 24.82
C LEU A 212 4.72 -1.38 25.20
N THR A 213 3.69 -2.22 24.99
CA THR A 213 2.29 -1.88 25.30
C THR A 213 1.88 -2.27 26.72
N LYS A 214 2.77 -2.87 27.51
CA LYS A 214 2.41 -3.41 28.83
C LYS A 214 1.83 -2.35 29.78
N ASP A 215 2.42 -1.17 29.76
CA ASP A 215 2.07 -0.05 30.65
C ASP A 215 1.33 1.07 29.89
N GLU A 216 0.88 0.82 28.67
CA GLU A 216 0.13 1.76 27.81
C GLU A 216 -1.37 1.48 27.90
N ASP A 217 -2.13 2.42 28.44
CA ASP A 217 -3.58 2.26 28.57
C ASP A 217 -4.26 2.14 27.19
N GLY A 218 -5.11 1.13 27.04
CA GLY A 218 -5.88 0.89 25.81
C GLY A 218 -5.05 0.37 24.61
N MET A 219 -3.75 0.10 24.78
CA MET A 219 -2.93 -0.50 23.72
C MET A 219 -2.73 -2.00 23.93
N GLU A 220 -2.93 -2.77 22.88
CA GLU A 220 -2.80 -4.23 22.93
C GLU A 220 -2.22 -4.84 21.67
N VAL A 221 -1.68 -6.06 21.77
CA VAL A 221 -1.17 -6.84 20.67
C VAL A 221 -2.12 -7.99 20.33
N CYS A 222 -2.64 -8.00 19.11
CA CYS A 222 -3.40 -9.11 18.53
C CYS A 222 -2.48 -9.95 17.65
N ALA A 223 -2.10 -11.14 18.15
CA ALA A 223 -1.36 -12.12 17.35
C ALA A 223 -2.33 -12.81 16.38
N LEU A 224 -2.07 -12.65 15.09
CA LEU A 224 -2.88 -13.16 13.99
C LEU A 224 -2.25 -14.43 13.41
N LYS A 225 -3.07 -15.37 12.94
CA LYS A 225 -2.57 -16.54 12.21
C LYS A 225 -2.01 -16.10 10.86
N SER A 226 -0.87 -16.68 10.47
CA SER A 226 -0.28 -16.50 9.14
C SER A 226 -1.13 -17.22 8.08
N LEU A 227 -2.17 -16.55 7.65
CA LEU A 227 -3.11 -17.01 6.62
C LEU A 227 -3.39 -15.87 5.64
N TYR A 228 -2.86 -15.97 4.44
CA TYR A 228 -3.04 -14.94 3.42
C TYR A 228 -4.53 -14.85 2.95
N PRO A 229 -5.16 -13.66 2.85
CA PRO A 229 -4.62 -12.31 2.95
C PRO A 229 -4.92 -11.61 4.29
N GLN A 230 -4.22 -11.97 5.34
CA GLN A 230 -4.44 -11.46 6.70
C GLN A 230 -4.36 -9.93 6.80
N GLY A 231 -3.44 -9.30 6.04
CA GLY A 231 -3.28 -7.84 5.99
C GLY A 231 -4.37 -7.10 5.21
N GLY A 232 -5.29 -7.81 4.57
CA GLY A 232 -6.42 -7.18 3.88
C GLY A 232 -7.35 -6.47 4.85
N GLU A 233 -7.62 -5.17 4.64
CA GLU A 233 -8.30 -4.28 5.62
C GLU A 233 -9.58 -4.91 6.23
N LYS A 234 -10.48 -5.44 5.39
CA LYS A 234 -11.73 -6.08 5.87
C LYS A 234 -11.48 -7.39 6.62
N VAL A 235 -10.47 -8.15 6.21
CA VAL A 235 -10.06 -9.39 6.88
C VAL A 235 -9.47 -9.07 8.25
N LEU A 236 -8.62 -8.05 8.30
CA LEU A 236 -7.97 -7.60 9.52
C LEU A 236 -9.00 -7.10 10.56
N ILE A 237 -9.96 -6.26 10.15
CA ILE A 237 -11.05 -5.77 11.01
C ILE A 237 -11.80 -6.94 11.62
N TYR A 238 -12.19 -7.92 10.80
CA TYR A 238 -12.90 -9.08 11.31
C TYR A 238 -12.07 -9.91 12.31
N ASN A 239 -10.78 -10.13 12.02
CA ASN A 239 -9.91 -10.95 12.87
C ASN A 239 -9.50 -10.24 14.17
N THR A 240 -9.56 -8.92 14.23
CA THR A 240 -9.21 -8.14 15.42
C THR A 240 -10.43 -7.80 16.28
N ILE A 241 -11.45 -7.16 15.72
CA ILE A 241 -12.62 -6.68 16.48
C ILE A 241 -13.91 -7.46 16.18
N GLY A 242 -13.90 -8.44 15.28
CA GLY A 242 -15.06 -9.29 14.96
C GLY A 242 -16.12 -8.64 14.07
N GLU A 243 -15.90 -7.41 13.59
CA GLU A 243 -16.87 -6.67 12.78
C GLU A 243 -16.78 -7.01 11.30
N ILE A 244 -17.92 -7.06 10.63
CA ILE A 244 -18.01 -7.27 9.17
C ILE A 244 -18.35 -5.94 8.52
N VAL A 245 -17.46 -5.42 7.67
CA VAL A 245 -17.72 -4.20 6.88
C VAL A 245 -18.74 -4.50 5.79
N PRO A 246 -19.96 -3.94 5.84
CA PRO A 246 -21.01 -4.23 4.86
C PRO A 246 -20.66 -3.79 3.45
N GLU A 247 -21.44 -4.24 2.46
CA GLU A 247 -21.31 -3.79 1.08
C GLU A 247 -21.56 -2.29 0.95
N GLY A 248 -20.67 -1.60 0.23
CA GLY A 248 -20.77 -0.15 0.02
C GLY A 248 -20.35 0.69 1.24
N LYS A 249 -19.99 0.05 2.36
CA LYS A 249 -19.55 0.70 3.59
C LYS A 249 -18.05 0.72 3.73
N LEU A 250 -17.56 1.67 4.55
CA LEU A 250 -16.15 1.87 4.87
C LEU A 250 -15.83 1.25 6.25
N PRO A 251 -14.55 1.01 6.57
CA PRO A 251 -14.12 0.57 7.90
C PRO A 251 -14.69 1.43 9.05
N LEU A 252 -14.76 2.74 8.84
CA LEU A 252 -15.30 3.67 9.83
C LEU A 252 -16.79 3.42 10.16
N ASP A 253 -17.59 2.92 9.20
CA ASP A 253 -19.01 2.59 9.44
C ASP A 253 -19.20 1.46 10.48
N VAL A 254 -18.15 0.68 10.73
CA VAL A 254 -18.12 -0.35 11.81
C VAL A 254 -17.23 0.05 12.98
N GLY A 255 -16.77 1.30 13.00
CA GLY A 255 -15.97 1.87 14.08
C GLY A 255 -14.48 1.50 14.01
N ALA A 256 -13.95 1.14 12.86
CA ALA A 256 -12.55 0.78 12.68
C ALA A 256 -11.79 1.80 11.84
N ILE A 257 -10.59 2.16 12.29
CA ILE A 257 -9.58 2.86 11.48
C ILE A 257 -8.38 1.91 11.35
N VAL A 258 -7.96 1.64 10.11
CA VAL A 258 -6.81 0.76 9.86
C VAL A 258 -5.66 1.59 9.29
N LEU A 259 -4.52 1.55 9.97
CA LEU A 259 -3.28 2.25 9.58
C LEU A 259 -2.13 1.24 9.44
N ASN A 260 -1.35 1.37 8.39
CA ASN A 260 -0.12 0.57 8.24
C ASN A 260 0.94 1.03 9.25
N CYS A 261 1.72 0.10 9.80
CA CYS A 261 2.74 0.39 10.83
C CYS A 261 3.82 1.37 10.32
N THR A 262 4.30 1.21 9.06
CA THR A 262 5.29 2.12 8.47
C THR A 262 4.71 3.53 8.26
N THR A 263 3.42 3.65 7.90
CA THR A 263 2.74 4.95 7.82
C THR A 263 2.77 5.67 9.17
N LEU A 264 2.43 4.95 10.24
CA LEU A 264 2.36 5.52 11.58
C LEU A 264 3.73 5.97 12.10
N ALA A 265 4.77 5.16 11.93
CA ALA A 265 6.14 5.52 12.29
C ALA A 265 6.62 6.77 11.54
N ASN A 266 6.25 6.94 10.27
CA ASN A 266 6.62 8.14 9.51
C ASN A 266 5.81 9.39 9.92
N ILE A 267 4.56 9.24 10.34
CA ILE A 267 3.79 10.35 10.94
C ILE A 267 4.50 10.87 12.20
N ALA A 268 4.90 9.96 13.12
CA ALA A 268 5.64 10.33 14.31
C ALA A 268 6.96 11.04 13.99
N ARG A 269 7.71 10.52 13.02
CA ARG A 269 8.95 11.16 12.54
C ARG A 269 8.69 12.57 12.02
N TYR A 270 7.65 12.77 11.21
CA TYR A 270 7.27 14.10 10.73
C TYR A 270 6.92 15.04 11.87
N CYS A 271 6.08 14.61 12.79
CA CYS A 271 5.68 15.40 13.95
C CYS A 271 6.89 15.81 14.83
N LYS A 272 7.90 14.95 14.90
CA LYS A 272 9.14 15.22 15.66
C LYS A 272 10.13 16.12 14.92
N THR A 273 10.22 16.03 13.59
CA THR A 273 11.33 16.63 12.82
C THR A 273 10.90 17.63 11.77
N GLY A 274 9.64 17.63 11.34
CA GLY A 274 9.15 18.36 10.18
C GLY A 274 9.55 17.73 8.83
N MET A 275 10.35 16.65 8.81
CA MET A 275 10.79 16.01 7.57
C MET A 275 9.64 15.19 6.95
N PRO A 276 9.13 15.58 5.77
CA PRO A 276 8.05 14.86 5.10
C PRO A 276 8.51 13.50 4.56
N LEU A 277 7.60 12.79 3.89
CA LEU A 277 7.91 11.49 3.29
C LEU A 277 8.78 11.65 2.04
N VAL A 278 10.07 11.46 2.18
CA VAL A 278 11.09 11.57 1.12
C VAL A 278 11.82 10.26 0.84
N GLU A 279 11.71 9.28 1.72
CA GLU A 279 12.41 8.00 1.61
C GLU A 279 11.52 6.83 2.03
N LYS A 280 11.87 5.63 1.57
CA LYS A 280 11.17 4.38 1.89
C LYS A 280 12.15 3.27 2.27
N CYS A 281 11.76 2.48 3.27
CA CYS A 281 12.32 1.14 3.45
C CYS A 281 11.55 0.18 2.54
N ILE A 282 12.26 -0.55 1.69
CA ILE A 282 11.69 -1.54 0.77
C ILE A 282 12.47 -2.85 0.85
N THR A 283 11.79 -3.96 0.58
CA THR A 283 12.42 -5.26 0.41
C THR A 283 12.87 -5.44 -1.03
N VAL A 284 14.12 -5.80 -1.25
CA VAL A 284 14.67 -6.24 -2.54
C VAL A 284 14.93 -7.74 -2.44
N ASP A 285 14.16 -8.56 -3.16
CA ASP A 285 14.23 -10.02 -3.09
C ASP A 285 13.72 -10.67 -4.40
N GLY A 286 13.62 -11.97 -4.43
CA GLY A 286 13.18 -12.76 -5.59
C GLY A 286 14.26 -13.67 -6.12
N SER A 287 13.88 -14.67 -6.90
CA SER A 287 14.79 -15.73 -7.35
C SER A 287 15.91 -15.25 -8.28
N ALA A 288 15.77 -14.07 -8.90
CA ALA A 288 16.81 -13.48 -9.74
C ALA A 288 17.73 -12.51 -8.98
N VAL A 289 17.44 -12.16 -7.72
CA VAL A 289 18.23 -11.21 -6.93
C VAL A 289 19.45 -11.91 -6.32
N ALA A 290 20.66 -11.36 -6.54
CA ALA A 290 21.88 -11.97 -6.06
C ALA A 290 22.01 -11.94 -4.52
N LYS A 291 21.59 -10.84 -3.90
CA LYS A 291 21.73 -10.60 -2.46
C LYS A 291 20.47 -9.95 -1.89
N PRO A 292 19.45 -10.74 -1.51
CA PRO A 292 18.23 -10.21 -0.90
C PRO A 292 18.52 -9.37 0.35
N LYS A 293 17.85 -8.22 0.48
CA LYS A 293 17.99 -7.29 1.61
C LYS A 293 16.82 -6.33 1.73
N ASN A 294 16.72 -5.66 2.87
CA ASN A 294 15.91 -4.46 3.02
C ASN A 294 16.77 -3.23 2.82
N VAL A 295 16.28 -2.26 2.06
CA VAL A 295 17.02 -1.04 1.76
C VAL A 295 16.18 0.21 2.01
N ILE A 296 16.85 1.28 2.44
CA ILE A 296 16.26 2.62 2.56
C ILE A 296 16.72 3.42 1.35
N VAL A 297 15.76 3.89 0.57
CA VAL A 297 16.00 4.58 -0.70
C VAL A 297 15.18 5.86 -0.81
N PRO A 298 15.67 6.89 -1.53
CA PRO A 298 14.88 8.08 -1.83
C PRO A 298 13.71 7.72 -2.76
N ILE A 299 12.56 8.35 -2.54
CA ILE A 299 11.41 8.24 -3.45
C ILE A 299 11.81 8.81 -4.81
N GLY A 300 11.48 8.11 -5.89
CA GLY A 300 11.89 8.48 -7.24
C GLY A 300 13.19 7.85 -7.72
N MET A 301 13.91 7.10 -6.87
CA MET A 301 15.08 6.31 -7.30
C MET A 301 14.63 5.23 -8.30
N LYS A 302 15.33 5.07 -9.40
CA LYS A 302 15.01 4.06 -10.42
C LYS A 302 15.23 2.64 -9.89
N LEU A 303 14.41 1.70 -10.33
CA LEU A 303 14.57 0.28 -9.96
C LEU A 303 15.91 -0.29 -10.45
N ALA A 304 16.42 0.17 -11.60
CA ALA A 304 17.76 -0.19 -12.08
C ALA A 304 18.83 0.10 -11.03
N ASP A 305 18.85 1.34 -10.50
CA ASP A 305 19.81 1.75 -9.47
C ASP A 305 19.61 0.97 -8.15
N VAL A 306 18.35 0.71 -7.77
CA VAL A 306 18.02 -0.09 -6.58
C VAL A 306 18.61 -1.50 -6.69
N PHE A 307 18.40 -2.19 -7.80
CA PHE A 307 18.94 -3.54 -7.99
C PHE A 307 20.46 -3.54 -8.09
N GLU A 308 21.04 -2.65 -8.88
CA GLU A 308 22.49 -2.53 -9.06
C GLU A 308 23.20 -2.30 -7.71
N GLN A 309 22.77 -1.29 -6.95
CA GLN A 309 23.36 -0.95 -5.65
C GLN A 309 23.03 -2.01 -4.57
N SER A 310 22.02 -2.83 -4.80
CA SER A 310 21.73 -3.97 -3.93
C SER A 310 22.59 -5.20 -4.22
N GLY A 311 23.45 -5.17 -5.24
CA GLY A 311 24.35 -6.25 -5.62
C GLY A 311 23.94 -7.00 -6.88
N GLY A 312 22.98 -6.48 -7.63
CA GLY A 312 22.58 -6.96 -8.94
C GLY A 312 21.79 -8.26 -8.96
N PHE A 313 21.79 -8.88 -10.12
CA PHE A 313 21.08 -10.13 -10.39
C PHE A 313 22.03 -11.32 -10.41
N CYS A 314 21.58 -12.48 -9.92
CA CYS A 314 22.27 -13.76 -10.09
C CYS A 314 21.84 -14.51 -11.38
N ALA A 315 20.73 -14.09 -11.97
CA ALA A 315 20.20 -14.57 -13.25
C ALA A 315 19.40 -13.46 -13.92
N GLU A 316 19.22 -13.52 -15.23
CA GLU A 316 18.39 -12.56 -15.96
C GLU A 316 16.93 -12.56 -15.42
N PRO A 317 16.40 -11.41 -14.97
CA PRO A 317 15.05 -11.34 -14.46
C PRO A 317 14.02 -11.42 -15.59
N LYS A 318 13.14 -12.42 -15.53
CA LYS A 318 12.04 -12.57 -16.48
C LYS A 318 10.82 -11.73 -16.12
N LYS A 319 10.68 -11.39 -14.86
CA LYS A 319 9.59 -10.56 -14.34
C LYS A 319 10.05 -9.77 -13.12
N VAL A 320 9.74 -8.49 -13.11
CA VAL A 320 9.97 -7.62 -11.95
C VAL A 320 8.62 -7.11 -11.46
N LEU A 321 8.44 -7.10 -10.14
CA LEU A 321 7.18 -6.73 -9.50
C LEU A 321 7.40 -5.56 -8.52
N TYR A 322 6.48 -4.61 -8.50
CA TYR A 322 6.22 -3.81 -7.32
C TYR A 322 5.35 -4.60 -6.34
N GLY A 323 5.79 -4.71 -5.09
CA GLY A 323 5.08 -5.48 -4.06
C GLY A 323 5.33 -6.98 -4.14
N GLY A 324 4.43 -7.76 -3.55
CA GLY A 324 4.56 -9.20 -3.45
C GLY A 324 4.00 -9.97 -4.64
N PRO A 325 4.19 -11.29 -4.69
CA PRO A 325 3.76 -12.11 -5.82
C PRO A 325 2.24 -12.31 -5.92
N MET A 326 1.48 -12.01 -4.85
CA MET A 326 0.04 -12.25 -4.81
C MET A 326 -0.77 -11.06 -5.30
N MET A 327 -0.42 -9.82 -4.89
CA MET A 327 -1.11 -8.58 -5.27
C MET A 327 -0.22 -7.61 -6.03
N GLY A 328 1.06 -7.87 -6.16
CA GLY A 328 2.02 -7.00 -6.85
C GLY A 328 1.69 -6.80 -8.32
N ILE A 329 2.30 -5.78 -8.89
CA ILE A 329 2.10 -5.37 -10.28
C ILE A 329 3.43 -5.49 -11.01
N ALA A 330 3.44 -6.17 -12.16
CA ALA A 330 4.62 -6.25 -13.01
C ALA A 330 4.96 -4.86 -13.56
N VAL A 331 6.26 -4.54 -13.55
CA VAL A 331 6.76 -3.29 -14.14
C VAL A 331 7.14 -3.51 -15.60
N PRO A 332 6.97 -2.51 -16.47
CA PRO A 332 7.32 -2.62 -17.88
C PRO A 332 8.85 -2.66 -18.12
N ASP A 333 9.59 -1.94 -17.29
CA ASP A 333 11.04 -1.77 -17.36
C ASP A 333 11.64 -1.38 -16.00
N LEU A 334 12.95 -1.30 -15.90
CA LEU A 334 13.67 -0.92 -14.67
C LEU A 334 13.88 0.60 -14.53
N ASP A 335 13.45 1.41 -15.48
CA ASP A 335 13.44 2.88 -15.35
C ASP A 335 12.29 3.38 -14.46
N GLN A 336 11.39 2.49 -14.07
CA GLN A 336 10.31 2.82 -13.13
C GLN A 336 10.87 3.25 -11.77
N PRO A 337 10.32 4.33 -11.16
CA PRO A 337 10.82 4.86 -9.89
C PRO A 337 10.22 4.17 -8.66
N VAL A 338 10.93 4.17 -7.55
CA VAL A 338 10.35 3.86 -6.24
C VAL A 338 9.26 4.86 -5.88
N LEU A 339 8.08 4.35 -5.54
CA LEU A 339 6.90 5.13 -5.19
C LEU A 339 6.72 5.22 -3.66
N LYS A 340 5.90 6.17 -3.20
CA LYS A 340 5.54 6.29 -1.77
C LYS A 340 5.04 4.97 -1.18
N ASN A 341 4.24 4.22 -1.92
CA ASN A 341 3.62 2.97 -1.49
C ASN A 341 4.38 1.71 -1.94
N THR A 342 5.56 1.83 -2.54
CA THR A 342 6.43 0.68 -2.81
C THR A 342 6.92 0.10 -1.48
N ASN A 343 6.62 -1.16 -1.20
CA ASN A 343 7.08 -1.88 0.00
C ASN A 343 8.07 -3.01 -0.34
N ALA A 344 8.11 -3.44 -1.60
CA ALA A 344 9.09 -4.38 -2.13
C ALA A 344 9.26 -4.20 -3.62
N VAL A 345 10.42 -4.62 -4.12
CA VAL A 345 10.70 -4.88 -5.54
C VAL A 345 11.26 -6.29 -5.65
N LEU A 346 10.57 -7.13 -6.42
CA LEU A 346 10.91 -8.54 -6.56
C LEU A 346 11.32 -8.84 -8.00
N ALA A 347 12.47 -9.47 -8.18
CA ALA A 347 12.92 -9.93 -9.50
C ALA A 347 12.89 -11.47 -9.55
N MET A 348 12.15 -12.01 -10.51
CA MET A 348 11.90 -13.44 -10.65
C MET A 348 12.58 -14.00 -11.88
N THR A 349 13.22 -15.17 -11.73
CA THR A 349 13.73 -15.98 -12.85
C THR A 349 12.56 -16.54 -13.67
N GLU A 350 12.86 -17.10 -14.82
CA GLU A 350 11.87 -17.75 -15.69
C GLU A 350 11.07 -18.84 -14.95
N ALA A 351 11.73 -19.64 -14.12
CA ALA A 351 11.11 -20.72 -13.37
C ALA A 351 9.98 -20.25 -12.42
N ASP A 352 10.12 -19.05 -11.82
CA ASP A 352 9.12 -18.48 -10.92
C ASP A 352 8.17 -17.47 -11.61
N ALA A 353 8.53 -17.01 -12.80
CA ALA A 353 7.79 -15.97 -13.54
C ALA A 353 6.75 -16.54 -14.51
N VAL A 354 7.05 -17.69 -15.11
CA VAL A 354 6.18 -18.32 -16.11
C VAL A 354 5.04 -19.06 -15.41
N LEU A 355 3.82 -18.71 -15.78
CA LEU A 355 2.63 -19.42 -15.27
C LEU A 355 2.34 -20.62 -16.16
N PRO A 356 1.91 -21.75 -15.58
CA PRO A 356 1.42 -22.89 -16.36
C PRO A 356 0.24 -22.49 -17.24
N GLU A 357 0.12 -23.12 -18.41
CA GLU A 357 -1.00 -22.89 -19.33
C GLU A 357 -2.35 -23.18 -18.66
N PRO A 358 -3.33 -22.27 -18.78
CA PRO A 358 -4.65 -22.47 -18.21
C PRO A 358 -5.41 -23.63 -18.90
N THR A 359 -6.03 -24.48 -18.11
CA THR A 359 -6.90 -25.54 -18.61
C THR A 359 -8.39 -25.28 -18.31
N ALA A 360 -9.26 -26.14 -18.82
CA ALA A 360 -10.69 -26.04 -18.57
C ALA A 360 -11.02 -26.15 -17.08
N CYS A 361 -12.04 -25.41 -16.62
CA CYS A 361 -12.47 -25.45 -15.24
C CYS A 361 -13.05 -26.82 -14.86
N ILE A 362 -12.43 -27.51 -13.91
CA ILE A 362 -12.89 -28.83 -13.41
C ILE A 362 -13.97 -28.72 -12.32
N ARG A 363 -14.52 -27.54 -12.05
CA ARG A 363 -15.60 -27.25 -11.09
C ARG A 363 -15.32 -27.72 -9.65
N CYS A 364 -14.07 -27.76 -9.21
CA CYS A 364 -13.66 -28.27 -7.88
C CYS A 364 -14.05 -27.36 -6.70
N GLY A 365 -14.49 -26.11 -6.92
CA GLY A 365 -14.92 -25.17 -5.90
C GLY A 365 -13.78 -24.56 -5.05
N ARG A 366 -12.51 -24.87 -5.29
CA ARG A 366 -11.38 -24.34 -4.49
C ARG A 366 -11.34 -22.80 -4.48
N CYS A 367 -11.58 -22.15 -5.63
CA CYS A 367 -11.58 -20.69 -5.73
C CYS A 367 -12.64 -20.02 -4.82
N ILE A 368 -13.79 -20.68 -4.60
CA ILE A 368 -14.84 -20.21 -3.68
C ILE A 368 -14.39 -20.42 -2.23
N ARG A 369 -13.87 -21.61 -1.89
CA ARG A 369 -13.39 -21.91 -0.53
C ARG A 369 -12.21 -21.05 -0.09
N HIS A 370 -11.35 -20.65 -1.03
CA HIS A 370 -10.19 -19.79 -0.73
C HIS A 370 -10.55 -18.29 -0.69
N CYS A 371 -11.73 -17.89 -1.18
CA CYS A 371 -12.11 -16.48 -1.20
C CYS A 371 -12.42 -15.97 0.23
N PRO A 372 -11.66 -15.01 0.78
CA PRO A 372 -11.90 -14.49 2.13
C PRO A 372 -13.25 -13.76 2.24
N LEU A 373 -13.77 -13.24 1.13
CA LEU A 373 -15.06 -12.54 1.05
C LEU A 373 -16.19 -13.44 0.54
N ARG A 374 -15.96 -14.76 0.42
CA ARG A 374 -16.94 -15.76 -0.02
C ARG A 374 -17.60 -15.46 -1.37
N LEU A 375 -16.87 -14.79 -2.26
CA LEU A 375 -17.30 -14.58 -3.64
C LEU A 375 -17.22 -15.89 -4.43
N MET A 376 -17.82 -15.88 -5.63
CA MET A 376 -17.85 -17.02 -6.54
C MET A 376 -16.97 -16.76 -7.79
N PRO A 377 -15.62 -16.78 -7.71
CA PRO A 377 -14.74 -16.35 -8.79
C PRO A 377 -14.99 -17.05 -10.13
N SER A 378 -15.23 -18.35 -10.13
CA SER A 378 -15.52 -19.10 -11.37
C SER A 378 -16.82 -18.66 -12.05
N HIS A 379 -17.85 -18.27 -11.28
CA HIS A 379 -19.11 -17.76 -11.83
C HIS A 379 -18.95 -16.31 -12.31
N ILE A 380 -18.12 -15.50 -11.63
CA ILE A 380 -17.78 -14.16 -12.08
C ILE A 380 -17.08 -14.22 -13.44
N VAL A 381 -16.14 -15.15 -13.62
CA VAL A 381 -15.47 -15.36 -14.91
C VAL A 381 -16.49 -15.71 -16.00
N ALA A 382 -17.39 -16.67 -15.76
CA ALA A 382 -18.41 -17.05 -16.72
C ALA A 382 -19.37 -15.89 -17.08
N ALA A 383 -19.79 -15.11 -16.09
CA ALA A 383 -20.62 -13.93 -16.33
C ALA A 383 -19.90 -12.84 -17.12
N TYR A 384 -18.60 -12.64 -16.85
CA TYR A 384 -17.75 -11.69 -17.58
C TYR A 384 -17.57 -12.09 -19.05
N GLU A 385 -17.24 -13.36 -19.30
CA GLU A 385 -17.08 -13.93 -20.63
C GLU A 385 -18.38 -13.85 -21.45
N ALA A 386 -19.55 -14.06 -20.78
CA ALA A 386 -20.87 -13.89 -21.39
C ALA A 386 -21.32 -12.42 -21.54
N GLY A 387 -20.56 -11.45 -21.07
CA GLY A 387 -20.93 -10.02 -21.10
C GLY A 387 -22.14 -9.65 -20.24
N ASN A 388 -22.52 -10.49 -19.28
CA ASN A 388 -23.71 -10.30 -18.45
C ASN A 388 -23.42 -9.41 -17.23
N MET A 389 -23.71 -8.11 -17.35
CA MET A 389 -23.43 -7.09 -16.33
C MET A 389 -24.34 -7.23 -15.11
N GLU A 390 -25.61 -7.58 -15.31
CA GLU A 390 -26.57 -7.83 -14.24
C GLU A 390 -26.09 -8.99 -13.37
N ARG A 391 -25.64 -10.07 -14.00
CA ARG A 391 -25.10 -11.22 -13.26
C ARG A 391 -23.82 -10.89 -12.52
N LEU A 392 -22.95 -10.05 -13.07
CA LEU A 392 -21.75 -9.54 -12.36
C LEU A 392 -22.14 -8.74 -11.11
N ALA A 393 -23.19 -7.93 -11.20
CA ALA A 393 -23.70 -7.16 -10.07
C ALA A 393 -24.27 -8.08 -8.97
N GLU A 394 -25.08 -9.08 -9.34
CA GLU A 394 -25.61 -10.10 -8.42
C GLU A 394 -24.51 -10.90 -7.72
N LEU A 395 -23.46 -11.27 -8.44
CA LEU A 395 -22.29 -11.97 -7.92
C LEU A 395 -21.36 -11.06 -7.10
N LYS A 396 -21.71 -9.77 -6.97
CA LYS A 396 -21.01 -8.78 -6.13
C LYS A 396 -19.51 -8.67 -6.45
N VAL A 397 -19.14 -8.70 -7.74
CA VAL A 397 -17.73 -8.61 -8.15
C VAL A 397 -17.05 -7.33 -7.65
N ASN A 398 -17.80 -6.25 -7.45
CA ASN A 398 -17.33 -5.00 -6.86
C ASN A 398 -16.70 -5.16 -5.45
N LEU A 399 -17.05 -6.20 -4.71
CA LEU A 399 -16.48 -6.51 -3.40
C LEU A 399 -15.11 -7.20 -3.51
N CYS A 400 -14.71 -7.70 -4.69
CA CYS A 400 -13.42 -8.37 -4.84
C CYS A 400 -12.27 -7.45 -4.42
N MET A 401 -11.49 -7.90 -3.42
CA MET A 401 -10.30 -7.21 -2.93
C MET A 401 -9.02 -7.52 -3.73
N GLU A 402 -9.15 -8.34 -4.78
CA GLU A 402 -8.09 -8.64 -5.76
C GLU A 402 -6.88 -9.36 -5.16
N CYS A 403 -7.06 -10.09 -4.07
CA CYS A 403 -5.99 -10.72 -3.30
C CYS A 403 -5.28 -11.91 -3.98
N GLY A 404 -5.80 -12.45 -5.08
CA GLY A 404 -5.15 -13.55 -5.80
C GLY A 404 -5.42 -14.96 -5.23
N CYS A 405 -6.03 -15.13 -4.05
CA CYS A 405 -6.28 -16.45 -3.43
C CYS A 405 -6.97 -17.44 -4.37
N CYS A 406 -7.92 -16.97 -5.18
CA CYS A 406 -8.67 -17.79 -6.13
C CYS A 406 -7.79 -18.33 -7.27
N SER A 407 -6.90 -17.51 -7.82
CA SER A 407 -5.94 -17.93 -8.86
C SER A 407 -4.88 -18.86 -8.29
N PHE A 408 -4.28 -18.50 -7.14
CA PHE A 408 -3.27 -19.30 -6.45
C PHE A 408 -3.77 -20.73 -6.14
N GLY A 409 -4.99 -20.85 -5.66
CA GLY A 409 -5.58 -22.15 -5.32
C GLY A 409 -6.22 -22.90 -6.50
N CYS A 410 -6.16 -22.39 -7.73
CA CYS A 410 -6.79 -23.00 -8.89
C CYS A 410 -5.93 -24.11 -9.51
N PRO A 411 -6.32 -25.39 -9.47
CA PRO A 411 -5.53 -26.47 -10.06
C PRO A 411 -5.55 -26.48 -11.59
N ALA A 412 -6.43 -25.69 -12.20
CA ALA A 412 -6.50 -25.48 -13.66
C ALA A 412 -5.79 -24.20 -14.10
N HIS A 413 -5.01 -23.57 -13.21
CA HIS A 413 -4.20 -22.38 -13.44
C HIS A 413 -4.94 -21.20 -14.11
N ARG A 414 -6.25 -21.09 -13.89
CA ARG A 414 -7.06 -20.05 -14.52
C ARG A 414 -6.73 -18.65 -13.94
N PRO A 415 -6.67 -17.60 -14.77
CA PRO A 415 -6.38 -16.24 -14.34
C PRO A 415 -7.59 -15.56 -13.68
N LEU A 416 -8.12 -16.16 -12.60
CA LEU A 416 -9.38 -15.76 -11.99
C LEU A 416 -9.36 -14.34 -11.43
N VAL A 417 -8.27 -13.95 -10.74
CA VAL A 417 -8.17 -12.61 -10.17
C VAL A 417 -8.02 -11.55 -11.25
N GLN A 418 -7.29 -11.83 -12.31
CA GLN A 418 -7.12 -10.92 -13.45
C GLN A 418 -8.48 -10.67 -14.11
N THR A 419 -9.26 -11.74 -14.37
CA THR A 419 -10.61 -11.61 -14.91
C THR A 419 -11.54 -10.86 -13.95
N ASN A 420 -11.45 -11.12 -12.64
CA ASN A 420 -12.23 -10.37 -11.64
C ASN A 420 -11.91 -8.86 -11.64
N LYS A 421 -10.64 -8.47 -11.82
CA LYS A 421 -10.24 -7.07 -11.98
C LYS A 421 -10.91 -6.41 -13.19
N LEU A 422 -10.86 -7.10 -14.35
CA LEU A 422 -11.52 -6.64 -15.58
C LEU A 422 -13.03 -6.54 -15.41
N ALA A 423 -13.66 -7.58 -14.83
CA ALA A 423 -15.09 -7.61 -14.57
C ALA A 423 -15.55 -6.48 -13.64
N LYS A 424 -14.76 -6.19 -12.61
CA LYS A 424 -15.01 -5.08 -11.67
C LYS A 424 -14.96 -3.71 -12.38
N ALA A 425 -13.95 -3.50 -13.21
CA ALA A 425 -13.81 -2.27 -14.00
C ALA A 425 -14.97 -2.11 -15.00
N LYS A 426 -15.33 -3.19 -15.72
CA LYS A 426 -16.42 -3.20 -16.69
C LYS A 426 -17.78 -2.93 -16.03
N LEU A 427 -18.05 -3.55 -14.86
CA LEU A 427 -19.27 -3.29 -14.07
C LEU A 427 -19.34 -1.83 -13.60
N ALA A 428 -18.22 -1.25 -13.16
CA ALA A 428 -18.17 0.16 -12.73
C ALA A 428 -18.50 1.10 -13.90
N ALA A 429 -17.91 0.88 -15.08
CA ALA A 429 -18.21 1.65 -16.29
C ALA A 429 -19.68 1.53 -16.71
N TRP A 430 -20.22 0.31 -16.67
CA TRP A 430 -21.63 0.05 -16.99
C TRP A 430 -22.59 0.78 -16.03
N ARG A 431 -22.33 0.71 -14.70
CA ARG A 431 -23.13 1.43 -13.69
C ARG A 431 -23.10 2.95 -13.91
N LYS A 432 -21.93 3.51 -14.22
CA LYS A 432 -21.79 4.93 -14.54
C LYS A 432 -22.63 5.32 -15.74
N ALA A 433 -22.56 4.60 -16.85
CA ALA A 433 -23.35 4.85 -18.03
C ALA A 433 -24.88 4.72 -17.80
N GLN A 434 -25.31 3.83 -16.91
CA GLN A 434 -26.71 3.72 -16.51
C GLN A 434 -27.18 4.93 -15.70
N SER A 435 -26.34 5.42 -14.76
CA SER A 435 -26.64 6.63 -13.99
C SER A 435 -26.78 7.87 -14.89
N GLU A 436 -25.83 8.06 -15.81
CA GLU A 436 -25.87 9.19 -16.77
C GLU A 436 -27.13 9.16 -17.65
N LYS A 437 -27.57 7.97 -18.11
CA LYS A 437 -28.83 7.82 -18.86
C LYS A 437 -30.08 8.14 -18.03
N LEU A 438 -30.06 7.78 -16.73
CA LEU A 438 -31.17 8.08 -15.81
C LEU A 438 -31.26 9.58 -15.53
N ASP A 439 -30.13 10.24 -15.35
CA ASP A 439 -30.08 11.68 -15.08
C ASP A 439 -30.51 12.49 -16.33
N ALA A 440 -30.03 12.09 -17.52
CA ALA A 440 -30.47 12.71 -18.78
C ALA A 440 -31.99 12.55 -19.01
N LYS A 441 -32.56 11.38 -18.63
CA LYS A 441 -34.03 11.18 -18.71
C LYS A 441 -34.80 12.07 -17.73
N LYS A 442 -34.27 12.30 -16.52
CA LYS A 442 -34.90 13.20 -15.54
C LYS A 442 -34.85 14.67 -15.98
N GLU A 443 -33.78 15.10 -16.67
CA GLU A 443 -33.64 16.43 -17.21
C GLU A 443 -34.57 16.67 -18.42
N ALA A 444 -34.81 15.63 -19.25
CA ALA A 444 -35.71 15.71 -20.40
C ALA A 444 -37.21 15.71 -20.02
N VAL A 445 -37.54 15.39 -18.76
CA VAL A 445 -38.94 15.40 -18.25
C VAL A 445 -39.25 16.66 -17.44
N LYS A 446 -38.26 17.48 -17.16
CA LYS A 446 -38.40 18.84 -16.56
C LYS A 446 -38.51 19.88 -17.66
#